data_c4edc67eba0a2448f842731182b0c046
#
_entry.id   c4edc67eba0a2448f842731182b0c046
#
_cell.length_a   1.000
_cell.length_b   1.000
_cell.length_c   1.000
_cell.angle_alpha   90.00
_cell.angle_beta   90.00
_cell.angle_gamma   90.00
#
_symmetry.space_group_name_H-M   'P 1'
#
loop_
_entity.id
_entity.type
_entity.pdbx_description
1 polymer ?
#
loop_
_entity_poly.entity_id
_entity_poly.type
_entity_poly.pdbx_seq_one_letter_code
_entity_poly.pdbx_strand_id
1 'polypeptide(L)'
;MAYSTSKSNYLSPRQDPALDSAAHDIAWVHQRHTNWIFQSDEFKQTPSSRDGIPFSNEKMMRSKGVSFLALVGMHLQLPQQTLYVAATMFHRFYMRLSIKRHHYYDIGATCIFLSTKVEETNRKLKDIVISCCRVAQKNDKLVIDEQSKEYWRWRDIILFNEELLLEAMCFDFAIPTPYNILIHYTRKFVKDDKNRIALTKSAWAFVNDSARTTLCLRYSPRVLAAAALYCGSTICHVTVLPEEHGRMWWEEIEVSIVDIKDACNIMADLYESSPSNMGDQKYTRQD
;
A
#
# COMPACT_ATOMS: atom_id res chain seq x y z
N MET A 1 38.11 -49.93 -38.39
CA MET A 1 36.73 -49.43 -38.29
C MET A 1 36.50 -48.96 -36.85
N ALA A 2 36.58 -47.69 -36.58
CA ALA A 2 36.41 -47.10 -35.26
C ALA A 2 35.10 -46.27 -35.28
N TYR A 3 34.14 -46.68 -34.49
CA TYR A 3 32.89 -45.93 -34.31
C TYR A 3 33.12 -44.81 -33.28
N SER A 4 32.97 -43.59 -33.75
CA SER A 4 32.97 -42.36 -32.96
C SER A 4 31.57 -42.18 -32.33
N THR A 5 31.47 -42.20 -31.03
CA THR A 5 30.28 -41.84 -30.25
C THR A 5 30.26 -40.31 -30.04
N SER A 6 29.33 -39.62 -30.72
CA SER A 6 29.07 -38.20 -30.48
C SER A 6 28.38 -38.02 -29.13
N LYS A 7 29.03 -37.26 -28.24
CA LYS A 7 28.42 -36.80 -26.99
C LYS A 7 27.43 -35.69 -27.32
N SER A 8 26.15 -35.94 -27.01
CA SER A 8 25.08 -34.96 -26.99
C SER A 8 25.37 -33.94 -25.88
N ASN A 9 25.59 -32.69 -26.24
CA ASN A 9 25.65 -31.56 -25.33
C ASN A 9 24.22 -31.19 -24.94
N TYR A 10 23.79 -31.63 -23.75
CA TYR A 10 22.64 -31.03 -23.10
C TYR A 10 22.99 -29.60 -22.67
N LEU A 11 22.43 -28.62 -23.35
CA LEU A 11 22.43 -27.23 -22.94
C LEU A 11 21.61 -27.13 -21.65
N SER A 12 22.25 -26.79 -20.54
CA SER A 12 21.59 -26.36 -19.31
C SER A 12 20.66 -25.17 -19.61
N PRO A 13 19.50 -25.09 -18.96
CA PRO A 13 18.61 -23.93 -19.13
C PRO A 13 19.37 -22.66 -18.76
N ARG A 14 19.40 -21.68 -19.68
CA ARG A 14 19.94 -20.35 -19.39
C ARG A 14 19.11 -19.77 -18.24
N GLN A 15 19.74 -19.57 -17.08
CA GLN A 15 19.20 -18.76 -16.01
C GLN A 15 19.03 -17.34 -16.53
N ASP A 16 17.82 -16.83 -16.48
CA ASP A 16 17.49 -15.48 -16.91
C ASP A 16 18.01 -14.50 -15.86
N PRO A 17 19.01 -13.63 -16.17
CA PRO A 17 19.60 -12.72 -15.17
C PRO A 17 18.59 -11.77 -14.53
N ALA A 18 17.44 -11.55 -15.18
CA ALA A 18 16.34 -10.75 -14.63
C ALA A 18 15.61 -11.44 -13.48
N LEU A 19 15.60 -12.79 -13.42
CA LEU A 19 14.99 -13.56 -12.34
C LEU A 19 15.88 -13.58 -11.08
N ASP A 20 17.20 -13.63 -11.24
CA ASP A 20 18.14 -13.57 -10.13
C ASP A 20 18.18 -12.17 -9.48
N SER A 21 18.08 -11.11 -10.28
CA SER A 21 17.95 -9.73 -9.79
C SER A 21 16.67 -9.55 -8.95
N ALA A 22 15.54 -10.03 -9.44
CA ALA A 22 14.27 -9.92 -8.71
C ALA A 22 14.27 -10.71 -7.40
N ALA A 23 14.90 -11.88 -7.36
CA ALA A 23 15.03 -12.69 -6.13
C ALA A 23 15.94 -12.01 -5.10
N HIS A 24 17.03 -11.37 -5.55
CA HIS A 24 17.95 -10.62 -4.68
C HIS A 24 17.29 -9.36 -4.13
N ASP A 25 16.53 -8.63 -4.96
CA ASP A 25 15.76 -7.45 -4.55
C ASP A 25 14.68 -7.83 -3.54
N ILE A 26 14.01 -8.97 -3.70
CA ILE A 26 13.00 -9.48 -2.76
C ILE A 26 13.64 -9.83 -1.40
N ALA A 27 14.80 -10.45 -1.36
CA ALA A 27 15.50 -10.80 -0.11
C ALA A 27 15.97 -9.54 0.65
N TRP A 28 16.51 -8.55 -0.05
CA TRP A 28 16.94 -7.29 0.54
C TRP A 28 15.77 -6.46 1.11
N VAL A 29 14.67 -6.41 0.40
CA VAL A 29 13.43 -5.78 0.82
C VAL A 29 12.86 -6.41 2.09
N HIS A 30 12.96 -7.74 2.23
CA HIS A 30 12.48 -8.44 3.42
C HIS A 30 13.21 -8.03 4.69
N GLN A 31 14.53 -7.86 4.62
CA GLN A 31 15.38 -7.58 5.79
C GLN A 31 15.18 -6.17 6.37
N ARG A 32 14.85 -5.15 5.55
CA ARG A 32 14.61 -3.77 6.01
C ARG A 32 13.20 -3.53 6.52
N HIS A 33 12.22 -4.27 6.01
CA HIS A 33 10.81 -4.05 6.34
C HIS A 33 10.43 -4.53 7.75
N THR A 34 11.21 -5.43 8.36
CA THR A 34 10.93 -5.98 9.69
C THR A 34 10.84 -4.92 10.80
N ASN A 35 11.53 -3.79 10.66
CA ASN A 35 11.49 -2.71 11.64
C ASN A 35 10.13 -1.98 11.72
N TRP A 36 9.24 -2.17 10.74
CA TRP A 36 7.94 -1.54 10.64
C TRP A 36 6.78 -2.54 10.68
N ILE A 37 7.04 -3.76 11.15
CA ILE A 37 6.00 -4.76 11.42
C ILE A 37 5.68 -4.75 12.90
N PHE A 38 4.43 -4.51 13.22
CA PHE A 38 3.92 -4.38 14.58
C PHE A 38 3.01 -5.55 14.95
N GLN A 39 3.07 -5.97 16.19
CA GLN A 39 2.19 -7.01 16.75
C GLN A 39 0.79 -6.46 17.05
N SER A 40 -0.21 -7.33 17.08
CA SER A 40 -1.61 -6.95 17.27
C SER A 40 -1.87 -6.11 18.55
N ASP A 41 -1.10 -6.34 19.62
CA ASP A 41 -1.26 -5.59 20.87
C ASP A 41 -0.68 -4.17 20.79
N GLU A 42 0.31 -3.94 19.92
CA GLU A 42 0.88 -2.60 19.73
C GLU A 42 -0.13 -1.63 19.10
N PHE A 43 -1.04 -2.14 18.26
CA PHE A 43 -2.12 -1.34 17.68
C PHE A 43 -3.17 -0.89 18.72
N LYS A 44 -3.23 -1.55 19.89
CA LYS A 44 -4.10 -1.13 21.01
C LYS A 44 -3.44 -0.07 21.89
N GLN A 45 -2.12 0.09 21.77
CA GLN A 45 -1.30 0.97 22.59
C GLN A 45 -0.65 2.11 21.81
N THR A 46 -1.29 2.58 20.76
CA THR A 46 -0.80 3.69 19.93
C THR A 46 -0.73 5.01 20.73
N PRO A 47 0.04 6.00 20.28
CA PRO A 47 0.00 7.34 20.85
C PRO A 47 -1.40 7.95 20.87
N SER A 48 -2.22 7.65 19.87
CA SER A 48 -3.63 8.08 19.80
C SER A 48 -4.46 7.49 20.93
N SER A 49 -4.28 6.20 21.21
CA SER A 49 -4.94 5.49 22.31
C SER A 49 -4.56 6.08 23.67
N ARG A 50 -3.27 6.42 23.86
CA ARG A 50 -2.78 7.10 25.10
C ARG A 50 -3.36 8.49 25.26
N ASP A 51 -3.65 9.19 24.18
CA ASP A 51 -4.33 10.50 24.18
C ASP A 51 -5.86 10.38 24.29
N GLY A 52 -6.40 9.17 24.54
CA GLY A 52 -7.82 8.92 24.81
C GLY A 52 -8.68 8.69 23.55
N ILE A 53 -8.09 8.41 22.38
CA ILE A 53 -8.83 8.04 21.18
C ILE A 53 -9.09 6.53 21.21
N PRO A 54 -10.36 6.06 21.20
CA PRO A 54 -10.67 4.64 21.10
C PRO A 54 -10.12 4.01 19.80
N PHE A 55 -9.70 2.76 19.87
CA PHE A 55 -9.14 2.04 18.72
C PHE A 55 -10.06 2.05 17.48
N SER A 56 -11.38 1.88 17.67
CA SER A 56 -12.37 1.96 16.59
C SER A 56 -12.38 3.32 15.90
N ASN A 57 -12.28 4.40 16.68
CA ASN A 57 -12.25 5.76 16.15
C ASN A 57 -10.94 6.04 15.42
N GLU A 58 -9.80 5.59 15.95
CA GLU A 58 -8.52 5.71 15.28
C GLU A 58 -8.54 4.95 13.94
N LYS A 59 -9.04 3.70 13.90
CA LYS A 59 -9.21 2.91 12.68
C LYS A 59 -10.03 3.68 11.63
N MET A 60 -11.16 4.28 12.05
CA MET A 60 -12.02 5.08 11.17
C MET A 60 -11.30 6.35 10.66
N MET A 61 -10.61 7.08 11.53
CA MET A 61 -9.86 8.30 11.16
C MET A 61 -8.73 7.98 10.19
N ARG A 62 -7.98 6.89 10.42
CA ARG A 62 -6.94 6.42 9.48
C ARG A 62 -7.53 6.08 8.11
N SER A 63 -8.65 5.33 8.07
CA SER A 63 -9.34 5.00 6.82
C SER A 63 -9.83 6.25 6.06
N LYS A 64 -10.36 7.26 6.78
CA LYS A 64 -10.74 8.55 6.19
C LYS A 64 -9.53 9.31 5.62
N GLY A 65 -8.41 9.33 6.35
CA GLY A 65 -7.17 9.94 5.90
C GLY A 65 -6.62 9.30 4.62
N VAL A 66 -6.61 7.97 4.55
CA VAL A 66 -6.18 7.26 3.33
C VAL A 66 -7.17 7.46 2.18
N SER A 67 -8.47 7.53 2.45
CA SER A 67 -9.47 7.86 1.41
C SER A 67 -9.26 9.27 0.85
N PHE A 68 -8.97 10.26 1.72
CA PHE A 68 -8.60 11.61 1.29
C PHE A 68 -7.34 11.58 0.40
N LEU A 69 -6.30 10.89 0.86
CA LEU A 69 -5.03 10.72 0.15
C LEU A 69 -5.24 10.09 -1.24
N ALA A 70 -6.08 9.05 -1.34
CA ALA A 70 -6.39 8.40 -2.60
C ALA A 70 -7.13 9.34 -3.57
N LEU A 71 -8.09 10.13 -3.09
CA LEU A 71 -8.81 11.11 -3.90
C LEU A 71 -7.88 12.23 -4.41
N VAL A 72 -7.01 12.77 -3.56
CA VAL A 72 -5.99 13.76 -3.96
C VAL A 72 -5.07 13.17 -5.03
N GLY A 73 -4.64 11.92 -4.83
CA GLY A 73 -3.78 11.23 -5.79
C GLY A 73 -4.44 10.97 -7.14
N MET A 74 -5.75 10.68 -7.18
CA MET A 74 -6.51 10.58 -8.42
C MET A 74 -6.56 11.92 -9.18
N HIS A 75 -6.80 13.04 -8.49
CA HIS A 75 -6.78 14.37 -9.11
C HIS A 75 -5.41 14.72 -9.69
N LEU A 76 -4.34 14.24 -9.05
CA LEU A 76 -2.95 14.44 -9.48
C LEU A 76 -2.49 13.39 -10.50
N GLN A 77 -3.32 12.40 -10.82
CA GLN A 77 -2.97 11.27 -11.67
C GLN A 77 -1.66 10.57 -11.22
N LEU A 78 -1.56 10.29 -9.92
CA LEU A 78 -0.41 9.60 -9.35
C LEU A 78 -0.50 8.09 -9.59
N PRO A 79 0.65 7.40 -9.80
CA PRO A 79 0.69 5.94 -9.86
C PRO A 79 0.20 5.32 -8.54
N GLN A 80 -0.43 4.14 -8.61
CA GLN A 80 -0.93 3.43 -7.43
C GLN A 80 0.20 3.07 -6.45
N GLN A 81 1.39 2.78 -6.95
CA GLN A 81 2.57 2.55 -6.12
C GLN A 81 2.89 3.76 -5.24
N THR A 82 2.89 4.98 -5.80
CA THR A 82 3.12 6.21 -5.06
C THR A 82 2.06 6.42 -3.98
N LEU A 83 0.79 6.10 -4.28
CA LEU A 83 -0.32 6.20 -3.31
C LEU A 83 -0.19 5.18 -2.19
N TYR A 84 0.24 3.96 -2.50
CA TYR A 84 0.49 2.93 -1.49
C TYR A 84 1.65 3.33 -0.56
N VAL A 85 2.72 3.88 -1.11
CA VAL A 85 3.86 4.42 -0.33
C VAL A 85 3.38 5.56 0.58
N ALA A 86 2.60 6.50 0.07
CA ALA A 86 2.01 7.59 0.86
C ALA A 86 1.13 7.07 2.00
N ALA A 87 0.26 6.08 1.73
CA ALA A 87 -0.58 5.45 2.75
C ALA A 87 0.24 4.70 3.81
N THR A 88 1.32 4.04 3.41
CA THR A 88 2.23 3.36 4.34
C THR A 88 2.94 4.36 5.25
N MET A 89 3.46 5.48 4.70
CA MET A 89 4.04 6.57 5.50
C MET A 89 3.02 7.13 6.50
N PHE A 90 1.79 7.34 6.05
CA PHE A 90 0.68 7.80 6.87
C PHE A 90 0.39 6.86 8.05
N HIS A 91 0.34 5.56 7.82
CA HIS A 91 0.13 4.59 8.89
C HIS A 91 1.32 4.49 9.85
N ARG A 92 2.57 4.53 9.33
CA ARG A 92 3.80 4.57 10.15
C ARG A 92 3.83 5.81 11.05
N PHE A 93 3.45 6.98 10.52
CA PHE A 93 3.37 8.23 11.27
C PHE A 93 2.52 8.08 12.53
N TYR A 94 1.33 7.50 12.42
CA TYR A 94 0.42 7.34 13.56
C TYR A 94 0.75 6.17 14.49
N MET A 95 1.77 5.38 14.19
CA MET A 95 2.39 4.50 15.20
C MET A 95 3.35 5.25 16.12
N ARG A 96 3.77 6.46 15.76
CA ARG A 96 4.70 7.29 16.53
C ARG A 96 4.08 8.54 17.12
N LEU A 97 3.09 9.10 16.44
CA LEU A 97 2.42 10.36 16.80
C LEU A 97 0.91 10.19 16.85
N SER A 98 0.26 11.04 17.64
CA SER A 98 -1.19 10.93 17.91
C SER A 98 -2.02 11.61 16.83
N ILE A 99 -3.08 10.94 16.38
CA ILE A 99 -4.07 11.50 15.45
C ILE A 99 -4.90 12.64 16.07
N LYS A 100 -4.90 12.73 17.42
CA LYS A 100 -5.53 13.84 18.14
C LYS A 100 -4.76 15.15 17.97
N ARG A 101 -3.43 15.05 17.90
CA ARG A 101 -2.54 16.23 17.80
C ARG A 101 -2.26 16.63 16.35
N HIS A 102 -2.29 15.66 15.44
CA HIS A 102 -1.99 15.86 14.02
C HIS A 102 -3.16 15.39 13.20
N HIS A 103 -3.86 16.32 12.57
CA HIS A 103 -5.08 15.99 11.82
C HIS A 103 -4.77 15.12 10.61
N TYR A 104 -5.59 14.11 10.36
CA TYR A 104 -5.33 13.10 9.34
C TYR A 104 -5.36 13.63 7.90
N TYR A 105 -6.02 14.74 7.60
CA TYR A 105 -5.93 15.38 6.28
C TYR A 105 -4.60 16.13 6.10
N ASP A 106 -4.12 16.80 7.15
CA ASP A 106 -2.86 17.54 7.12
C ASP A 106 -1.69 16.57 6.85
N ILE A 107 -1.63 15.48 7.62
CA ILE A 107 -0.61 14.45 7.43
C ILE A 107 -0.78 13.70 6.11
N GLY A 108 -2.02 13.43 5.68
CA GLY A 108 -2.30 12.81 4.37
C GLY A 108 -1.77 13.64 3.21
N ALA A 109 -1.97 14.96 3.23
CA ALA A 109 -1.45 15.88 2.21
C ALA A 109 0.10 15.89 2.20
N THR A 110 0.71 15.89 3.39
CA THR A 110 2.17 15.84 3.53
C THR A 110 2.74 14.51 3.03
N CYS A 111 2.07 13.38 3.32
CA CYS A 111 2.46 12.07 2.79
C CYS A 111 2.40 12.00 1.26
N ILE A 112 1.39 12.61 0.63
CA ILE A 112 1.33 12.76 -0.84
C ILE A 112 2.55 13.53 -1.34
N PHE A 113 2.83 14.70 -0.75
CA PHE A 113 3.95 15.52 -1.18
C PHE A 113 5.29 14.78 -1.06
N LEU A 114 5.56 14.15 0.08
CA LEU A 114 6.79 13.42 0.30
C LEU A 114 6.90 12.17 -0.59
N SER A 115 5.81 11.41 -0.75
CA SER A 115 5.82 10.20 -1.59
C SER A 115 6.09 10.51 -3.06
N THR A 116 5.62 11.65 -3.59
CA THR A 116 5.94 12.07 -4.96
C THR A 116 7.41 12.36 -5.16
N LYS A 117 8.12 12.83 -4.12
CA LYS A 117 9.56 13.03 -4.16
C LYS A 117 10.32 11.70 -4.09
N VAL A 118 9.92 10.82 -3.16
CA VAL A 118 10.57 9.52 -2.93
C VAL A 118 10.43 8.59 -4.14
N GLU A 119 9.25 8.58 -4.76
CA GLU A 119 8.93 7.72 -5.92
C GLU A 119 9.22 8.40 -7.27
N GLU A 120 9.92 9.53 -7.26
CA GLU A 120 10.29 10.29 -8.48
C GLU A 120 9.10 10.63 -9.40
N THR A 121 7.88 10.67 -8.85
CA THR A 121 6.65 11.03 -9.56
C THR A 121 6.27 12.50 -9.32
N ASN A 122 7.24 13.37 -9.38
CA ASN A 122 7.18 14.76 -8.95
C ASN A 122 5.94 15.51 -9.44
N ARG A 123 5.29 16.24 -8.53
CA ARG A 123 4.21 17.18 -8.80
C ARG A 123 4.57 18.54 -8.18
N LYS A 124 4.14 19.61 -8.81
CA LYS A 124 4.35 20.96 -8.24
C LYS A 124 3.56 21.08 -6.94
N LEU A 125 4.15 21.66 -5.91
CA LEU A 125 3.47 21.89 -4.62
C LEU A 125 2.13 22.61 -4.81
N LYS A 126 2.06 23.57 -5.75
CA LYS A 126 0.82 24.27 -6.12
C LYS A 126 -0.30 23.31 -6.52
N ASP A 127 -0.02 22.32 -7.37
CA ASP A 127 -1.02 21.38 -7.86
C ASP A 127 -1.51 20.46 -6.73
N ILE A 128 -0.60 20.06 -5.81
CA ILE A 128 -0.93 19.29 -4.62
C ILE A 128 -1.84 20.11 -3.70
N VAL A 129 -1.49 21.35 -3.40
CA VAL A 129 -2.29 22.28 -2.57
C VAL A 129 -3.69 22.44 -3.13
N ILE A 130 -3.83 22.75 -4.43
CA ILE A 130 -5.13 22.92 -5.08
C ILE A 130 -5.96 21.64 -4.98
N SER A 131 -5.35 20.48 -5.22
CA SER A 131 -6.04 19.18 -5.12
C SER A 131 -6.50 18.88 -3.70
N CYS A 132 -5.65 19.15 -2.69
CA CYS A 132 -6.02 19.00 -1.27
C CYS A 132 -7.20 19.90 -0.89
N CYS A 133 -7.19 21.15 -1.31
CA CYS A 133 -8.29 22.09 -1.06
C CYS A 133 -9.62 21.56 -1.66
N ARG A 134 -9.60 21.15 -2.93
CA ARG A 134 -10.80 20.65 -3.62
C ARG A 134 -11.38 19.43 -2.96
N VAL A 135 -10.53 18.44 -2.65
CA VAL A 135 -10.95 17.20 -2.01
C VAL A 135 -11.47 17.45 -0.59
N ALA A 136 -10.78 18.28 0.20
CA ALA A 136 -11.18 18.61 1.57
C ALA A 136 -12.52 19.34 1.61
N GLN A 137 -12.78 20.23 0.64
CA GLN A 137 -14.04 20.99 0.51
C GLN A 137 -15.12 20.23 -0.28
N LYS A 138 -14.81 19.04 -0.79
CA LYS A 138 -15.72 18.24 -1.66
C LYS A 138 -16.28 19.06 -2.83
N ASN A 139 -15.42 19.88 -3.44
CA ASN A 139 -15.79 20.77 -4.51
C ASN A 139 -14.70 20.83 -5.59
N ASP A 140 -14.84 20.01 -6.62
CA ASP A 140 -13.88 19.93 -7.72
C ASP A 140 -13.81 21.18 -8.58
N LYS A 141 -14.88 21.99 -8.57
CA LYS A 141 -14.95 23.26 -9.31
C LYS A 141 -14.42 24.44 -8.54
N LEU A 142 -13.93 24.22 -7.32
CA LEU A 142 -13.41 25.28 -6.48
C LEU A 142 -12.19 25.96 -7.16
N VAL A 143 -12.31 27.26 -7.39
CA VAL A 143 -11.18 28.06 -7.90
C VAL A 143 -10.32 28.48 -6.72
N ILE A 144 -9.10 27.99 -6.70
CA ILE A 144 -8.10 28.29 -5.68
C ILE A 144 -6.86 28.81 -6.37
N ASP A 145 -6.42 29.96 -5.97
CA ASP A 145 -5.22 30.62 -6.46
C ASP A 145 -4.32 31.08 -5.31
N GLU A 146 -3.21 31.65 -5.66
CA GLU A 146 -2.23 32.20 -4.71
C GLU A 146 -2.74 33.49 -3.97
N GLN A 147 -3.92 33.99 -4.27
CA GLN A 147 -4.55 35.10 -3.56
C GLN A 147 -5.45 34.56 -2.42
N SER A 148 -5.82 33.31 -2.43
CA SER A 148 -6.71 32.72 -1.42
C SER A 148 -5.95 32.36 -0.13
N LYS A 149 -6.53 32.67 1.02
CA LYS A 149 -5.97 32.31 2.34
C LYS A 149 -5.85 30.80 2.49
N GLU A 150 -6.79 30.04 1.92
CA GLU A 150 -6.82 28.58 1.99
C GLU A 150 -5.64 27.94 1.25
N TYR A 151 -5.20 28.54 0.12
CA TYR A 151 -3.99 28.11 -0.58
C TYR A 151 -2.75 28.17 0.32
N TRP A 152 -2.52 29.32 0.95
CA TRP A 152 -1.36 29.54 1.82
C TRP A 152 -1.40 28.66 3.05
N ARG A 153 -2.58 28.47 3.62
CA ARG A 153 -2.79 27.59 4.77
C ARG A 153 -2.39 26.15 4.46
N TRP A 154 -2.87 25.56 3.36
CA TRP A 154 -2.50 24.20 2.97
C TRP A 154 -1.02 24.08 2.61
N ARG A 155 -0.47 25.06 1.91
CA ARG A 155 0.95 25.14 1.60
C ARG A 155 1.80 25.07 2.87
N ASP A 156 1.50 25.93 3.83
CA ASP A 156 2.25 26.03 5.08
C ASP A 156 2.10 24.77 5.94
N ILE A 157 0.91 24.15 5.97
CA ILE A 157 0.66 22.87 6.62
C ILE A 157 1.56 21.78 6.03
N ILE A 158 1.60 21.65 4.70
CA ILE A 158 2.39 20.62 4.03
C ILE A 158 3.88 20.80 4.31
N LEU A 159 4.40 22.03 4.19
CA LEU A 159 5.81 22.31 4.39
C LEU A 159 6.23 22.18 5.87
N PHE A 160 5.39 22.62 6.80
CA PHE A 160 5.66 22.48 8.23
C PHE A 160 5.68 21.01 8.67
N ASN A 161 4.72 20.21 8.21
CA ASN A 161 4.65 18.80 8.58
C ASN A 161 5.64 17.92 7.81
N GLU A 162 6.29 18.40 6.75
CA GLU A 162 7.29 17.63 6.02
C GLU A 162 8.46 17.22 6.92
N GLU A 163 9.03 18.17 7.67
CA GLU A 163 10.12 17.90 8.60
C GLU A 163 9.71 16.88 9.67
N LEU A 164 8.55 17.09 10.27
CA LEU A 164 8.00 16.15 11.26
C LEU A 164 7.77 14.75 10.69
N LEU A 165 7.34 14.65 9.43
CA LEU A 165 7.14 13.37 8.76
C LEU A 165 8.49 12.69 8.47
N LEU A 166 9.51 13.43 8.03
CA LEU A 166 10.87 12.91 7.83
C LEU A 166 11.44 12.30 9.11
N GLU A 167 11.30 13.00 10.25
CA GLU A 167 11.71 12.51 11.55
C GLU A 167 10.90 11.29 11.99
N ALA A 168 9.58 11.32 11.83
CA ALA A 168 8.71 10.20 12.16
C ALA A 168 9.03 8.95 11.37
N MET A 169 9.49 9.08 10.12
CA MET A 169 9.96 7.98 9.28
C MET A 169 11.39 7.53 9.62
N CYS A 170 12.12 8.22 10.50
CA CYS A 170 13.54 8.01 10.73
C CYS A 170 14.36 8.02 9.42
N PHE A 171 13.93 8.82 8.44
CA PHE A 171 14.52 8.88 7.09
C PHE A 171 14.55 7.52 6.37
N ASP A 172 13.76 6.54 6.81
CA ASP A 172 13.62 5.24 6.14
C ASP A 172 12.46 5.26 5.13
N PHE A 173 12.80 5.62 3.89
CA PHE A 173 11.86 5.72 2.77
C PHE A 173 11.88 4.50 1.86
N ALA A 174 12.64 3.47 2.15
CA ALA A 174 12.61 2.21 1.43
C ALA A 174 11.33 1.43 1.79
N ILE A 175 10.23 1.79 1.14
CA ILE A 175 8.91 1.18 1.39
C ILE A 175 8.62 0.18 0.26
N PRO A 176 8.75 -1.12 0.52
CA PRO A 176 8.43 -2.12 -0.48
C PRO A 176 6.92 -2.24 -0.68
N THR A 177 6.51 -2.41 -1.94
CA THR A 177 5.10 -2.54 -2.30
C THR A 177 4.77 -3.96 -2.76
N PRO A 178 3.53 -4.45 -2.57
CA PRO A 178 3.16 -5.81 -2.98
C PRO A 178 2.93 -5.98 -4.48
N TYR A 179 2.87 -4.92 -5.28
CA TYR A 179 2.43 -4.98 -6.68
C TYR A 179 3.31 -5.86 -7.58
N ASN A 180 4.62 -5.66 -7.57
CA ASN A 180 5.54 -6.46 -8.38
C ASN A 180 5.56 -7.93 -7.96
N ILE A 181 5.46 -8.17 -6.66
CA ILE A 181 5.37 -9.53 -6.08
C ILE A 181 4.07 -10.20 -6.54
N LEU A 182 2.94 -9.48 -6.51
CA LEU A 182 1.66 -9.98 -7.00
C LEU A 182 1.72 -10.36 -8.49
N ILE A 183 2.30 -9.51 -9.34
CA ILE A 183 2.49 -9.81 -10.76
C ILE A 183 3.35 -11.08 -10.94
N HIS A 184 4.42 -11.21 -10.15
CA HIS A 184 5.25 -12.40 -10.18
C HIS A 184 4.46 -13.65 -9.80
N TYR A 185 3.69 -13.62 -8.70
CA TYR A 185 2.89 -14.74 -8.24
C TYR A 185 1.80 -15.14 -9.25
N THR A 186 1.08 -14.15 -9.83
CA THR A 186 0.05 -14.46 -10.83
C THR A 186 0.63 -15.10 -12.09
N ARG A 187 1.83 -14.71 -12.52
CA ARG A 187 2.53 -15.34 -13.64
C ARG A 187 3.02 -16.74 -13.32
N LYS A 188 3.51 -16.96 -12.11
CA LYS A 188 4.01 -18.25 -11.64
C LYS A 188 2.89 -19.29 -11.55
N PHE A 189 1.78 -18.96 -10.91
CA PHE A 189 0.76 -19.92 -10.49
C PHE A 189 -0.48 -19.99 -11.39
N VAL A 190 -0.65 -19.08 -12.37
CA VAL A 190 -1.81 -19.04 -13.26
C VAL A 190 -1.36 -19.11 -14.72
N LYS A 191 -1.52 -20.28 -15.32
CA LYS A 191 -1.01 -20.55 -16.69
C LYS A 191 -1.90 -19.94 -17.78
N ASP A 192 -3.22 -19.92 -17.58
CA ASP A 192 -4.16 -19.34 -18.54
C ASP A 192 -4.16 -17.83 -18.52
N ASP A 193 -3.89 -17.22 -19.66
CA ASP A 193 -3.75 -15.76 -19.79
C ASP A 193 -5.02 -14.97 -19.43
N LYS A 194 -6.18 -15.49 -19.84
CA LYS A 194 -7.48 -14.84 -19.58
C LYS A 194 -7.77 -14.82 -18.08
N ASN A 195 -7.61 -15.98 -17.44
CA ASN A 195 -7.80 -16.13 -16.00
C ASN A 195 -6.77 -15.29 -15.22
N ARG A 196 -5.51 -15.27 -15.68
CA ARG A 196 -4.45 -14.47 -15.06
C ARG A 196 -4.76 -12.98 -15.09
N ILE A 197 -5.25 -12.44 -16.22
CA ILE A 197 -5.62 -11.03 -16.33
C ILE A 197 -6.79 -10.70 -15.38
N ALA A 198 -7.83 -11.52 -15.35
CA ALA A 198 -8.98 -11.30 -14.46
C ALA A 198 -8.58 -11.34 -12.99
N LEU A 199 -7.82 -12.36 -12.60
CA LEU A 199 -7.32 -12.53 -11.24
C LEU A 199 -6.38 -11.39 -10.83
N THR A 200 -5.45 -10.99 -11.72
CA THR A 200 -4.53 -9.88 -11.42
C THR A 200 -5.30 -8.58 -11.15
N LYS A 201 -6.35 -8.29 -11.92
CA LYS A 201 -7.20 -7.10 -11.70
C LYS A 201 -7.89 -7.14 -10.33
N SER A 202 -8.48 -8.27 -9.97
CA SER A 202 -9.16 -8.45 -8.67
C SER A 202 -8.17 -8.35 -7.51
N ALA A 203 -7.03 -9.03 -7.61
CA ALA A 203 -5.99 -9.00 -6.59
C ALA A 203 -5.33 -7.62 -6.47
N TRP A 204 -5.20 -6.89 -7.58
CA TRP A 204 -4.72 -5.50 -7.57
C TRP A 204 -5.66 -4.56 -6.82
N ALA A 205 -6.98 -4.71 -7.01
CA ALA A 205 -7.98 -3.97 -6.24
C ALA A 205 -7.87 -4.26 -4.74
N PHE A 206 -7.67 -5.54 -4.36
CA PHE A 206 -7.42 -5.93 -2.97
C PHE A 206 -6.21 -5.18 -2.37
N VAL A 207 -5.08 -5.10 -3.10
CA VAL A 207 -3.89 -4.36 -2.64
C VAL A 207 -4.20 -2.87 -2.48
N ASN A 208 -4.92 -2.26 -3.42
CA ASN A 208 -5.31 -0.85 -3.31
C ASN A 208 -6.18 -0.60 -2.07
N ASP A 209 -7.19 -1.44 -1.84
CA ASP A 209 -8.09 -1.30 -0.70
C ASP A 209 -7.41 -1.61 0.63
N SER A 210 -6.41 -2.52 0.64
CA SER A 210 -5.63 -2.85 1.83
C SER A 210 -4.91 -1.64 2.42
N ALA A 211 -4.56 -0.66 1.59
CA ALA A 211 -3.95 0.60 2.02
C ALA A 211 -4.85 1.42 2.98
N ARG A 212 -6.18 1.18 2.99
CA ARG A 212 -7.11 1.80 3.96
C ARG A 212 -7.06 1.17 5.35
N THR A 213 -6.34 0.06 5.48
CA THR A 213 -6.14 -0.68 6.72
C THR A 213 -4.68 -0.59 7.18
N THR A 214 -4.39 -1.11 8.36
CA THR A 214 -3.02 -1.21 8.87
C THR A 214 -2.29 -2.48 8.43
N LEU A 215 -2.77 -3.18 7.40
CA LEU A 215 -2.17 -4.43 6.92
C LEU A 215 -0.71 -4.28 6.50
N CYS A 216 -0.35 -3.12 5.90
CA CYS A 216 1.03 -2.79 5.54
C CYS A 216 2.00 -2.71 6.74
N LEU A 217 1.47 -2.60 7.96
CA LEU A 217 2.23 -2.60 9.21
C LEU A 217 2.12 -3.92 9.99
N ARG A 218 1.31 -4.86 9.54
CA ARG A 218 1.12 -6.18 10.17
C ARG A 218 1.84 -7.27 9.42
N TYR A 219 1.90 -7.15 8.10
CA TYR A 219 2.39 -8.20 7.21
C TYR A 219 3.39 -7.65 6.20
N SER A 220 4.32 -8.52 5.83
CA SER A 220 5.25 -8.22 4.76
C SER A 220 4.52 -8.08 3.40
N PRO A 221 5.10 -7.38 2.42
CA PRO A 221 4.53 -7.31 1.06
C PRO A 221 4.31 -8.67 0.41
N ARG A 222 5.11 -9.68 0.76
CA ARG A 222 4.94 -11.07 0.28
C ARG A 222 3.62 -11.67 0.76
N VAL A 223 3.31 -11.51 2.04
CA VAL A 223 2.05 -11.98 2.64
C VAL A 223 0.87 -11.23 2.04
N LEU A 224 0.96 -9.91 1.86
CA LEU A 224 -0.11 -9.11 1.24
C LEU A 224 -0.37 -9.50 -0.21
N ALA A 225 0.68 -9.75 -0.99
CA ALA A 225 0.55 -10.25 -2.36
C ALA A 225 -0.08 -11.64 -2.40
N ALA A 226 0.29 -12.53 -1.46
CA ALA A 226 -0.29 -13.86 -1.34
C ALA A 226 -1.78 -13.79 -0.91
N ALA A 227 -2.14 -12.93 0.04
CA ALA A 227 -3.52 -12.71 0.44
C ALA A 227 -4.38 -12.15 -0.70
N ALA A 228 -3.82 -11.20 -1.47
CA ALA A 228 -4.47 -10.66 -2.66
C ALA A 228 -4.70 -11.73 -3.74
N LEU A 229 -3.72 -12.60 -3.96
CA LEU A 229 -3.84 -13.75 -4.87
C LEU A 229 -4.92 -14.73 -4.39
N TYR A 230 -4.94 -15.06 -3.09
CA TYR A 230 -5.91 -15.97 -2.48
C TYR A 230 -7.33 -15.42 -2.60
N CYS A 231 -7.59 -14.18 -2.18
CA CYS A 231 -8.90 -13.56 -2.32
C CYS A 231 -9.33 -13.39 -3.79
N GLY A 232 -8.41 -12.94 -4.65
CA GLY A 232 -8.68 -12.79 -6.07
C GLY A 232 -9.02 -14.11 -6.76
N SER A 233 -8.36 -15.21 -6.40
CA SER A 233 -8.64 -16.56 -6.92
C SER A 233 -10.04 -17.03 -6.53
N THR A 234 -10.45 -16.76 -5.30
CA THR A 234 -11.78 -17.11 -4.80
C THR A 234 -12.88 -16.29 -5.52
N ILE A 235 -12.68 -14.99 -5.67
CA ILE A 235 -13.65 -14.09 -6.33
C ILE A 235 -13.79 -14.41 -7.83
N CYS A 236 -12.67 -14.71 -8.50
CA CYS A 236 -12.66 -15.00 -9.93
C CYS A 236 -12.94 -16.47 -10.26
N HIS A 237 -13.08 -17.35 -9.24
CA HIS A 237 -13.19 -18.79 -9.39
C HIS A 237 -12.04 -19.39 -10.21
N VAL A 238 -10.82 -18.88 -10.02
CA VAL A 238 -9.61 -19.33 -10.70
C VAL A 238 -8.82 -20.23 -9.78
N THR A 239 -8.51 -21.43 -10.25
CA THR A 239 -7.64 -22.35 -9.51
C THR A 239 -6.19 -21.91 -9.61
N VAL A 240 -5.57 -21.69 -8.47
CA VAL A 240 -4.14 -21.42 -8.34
C VAL A 240 -3.42 -22.74 -8.10
N LEU A 241 -2.58 -23.14 -9.03
CA LEU A 241 -1.91 -24.44 -9.02
C LEU A 241 -0.44 -24.26 -8.57
N PRO A 242 0.04 -25.14 -7.66
CA PRO A 242 1.45 -25.18 -7.34
C PRO A 242 2.25 -25.69 -8.54
N GLU A 243 3.52 -25.28 -8.65
CA GLU A 243 4.44 -25.83 -9.67
C GLU A 243 4.93 -27.23 -9.28
N GLU A 244 5.17 -27.44 -7.99
CA GLU A 244 5.62 -28.71 -7.43
C GLU A 244 4.44 -29.59 -7.00
N HIS A 245 4.40 -30.82 -7.45
CA HIS A 245 3.38 -31.79 -7.05
C HIS A 245 3.51 -32.12 -5.56
N GLY A 246 2.38 -32.02 -4.83
CA GLY A 246 2.30 -32.37 -3.42
C GLY A 246 2.52 -31.24 -2.43
N ARG A 247 2.83 -30.02 -2.89
CA ARG A 247 2.87 -28.82 -2.06
C ARG A 247 1.74 -27.88 -2.40
N MET A 248 1.35 -27.06 -1.44
CA MET A 248 0.42 -25.94 -1.70
C MET A 248 1.19 -24.73 -2.23
N TRP A 249 0.60 -23.95 -3.13
CA TRP A 249 1.28 -22.81 -3.76
C TRP A 249 1.84 -21.79 -2.75
N TRP A 250 1.21 -21.61 -1.58
CA TRP A 250 1.71 -20.73 -0.52
C TRP A 250 2.93 -21.29 0.20
N GLU A 251 3.12 -22.61 0.24
CA GLU A 251 4.31 -23.24 0.78
C GLU A 251 5.52 -23.04 -0.13
N GLU A 252 5.32 -23.00 -1.46
CA GLU A 252 6.39 -22.70 -2.43
C GLU A 252 6.93 -21.27 -2.32
N ILE A 253 6.14 -20.33 -1.80
CA ILE A 253 6.55 -18.94 -1.56
C ILE A 253 6.86 -18.68 -0.09
N GLU A 254 6.90 -19.74 0.74
CA GLU A 254 7.21 -19.65 2.18
C GLU A 254 6.32 -18.67 2.95
N VAL A 255 5.02 -18.67 2.64
CA VAL A 255 4.03 -17.82 3.31
C VAL A 255 3.05 -18.69 4.09
N SER A 256 2.78 -18.31 5.35
CA SER A 256 1.83 -19.00 6.21
C SER A 256 0.40 -18.82 5.72
N ILE A 257 -0.34 -19.90 5.57
CA ILE A 257 -1.79 -19.85 5.26
C ILE A 257 -2.59 -19.14 6.36
N VAL A 258 -2.10 -19.17 7.60
CA VAL A 258 -2.73 -18.49 8.73
C VAL A 258 -2.66 -16.97 8.53
N ASP A 259 -1.50 -16.44 8.13
CA ASP A 259 -1.30 -15.02 7.86
C ASP A 259 -2.11 -14.56 6.65
N ILE A 260 -2.19 -15.39 5.60
CA ILE A 260 -3.03 -15.13 4.42
C ILE A 260 -4.49 -14.97 4.84
N LYS A 261 -5.02 -15.92 5.62
CA LYS A 261 -6.42 -15.91 6.05
C LYS A 261 -6.71 -14.75 7.00
N ASP A 262 -5.79 -14.42 7.92
CA ASP A 262 -5.98 -13.28 8.82
C ASP A 262 -6.00 -11.96 8.03
N ALA A 263 -5.11 -11.78 7.07
CA ALA A 263 -5.14 -10.61 6.20
C ALA A 263 -6.45 -10.51 5.39
N CYS A 264 -6.96 -11.65 4.88
CA CYS A 264 -8.26 -11.68 4.18
C CYS A 264 -9.43 -11.34 5.11
N ASN A 265 -9.42 -11.81 6.36
CA ASN A 265 -10.46 -11.50 7.35
C ASN A 265 -10.48 -9.99 7.68
N ILE A 266 -9.31 -9.38 7.86
CA ILE A 266 -9.20 -7.92 8.08
C ILE A 266 -9.79 -7.13 6.91
N MET A 267 -9.62 -7.64 5.68
CA MET A 267 -10.22 -7.02 4.49
C MET A 267 -11.72 -7.26 4.41
N ALA A 268 -12.21 -8.44 4.79
CA ALA A 268 -13.64 -8.72 4.89
C ALA A 268 -14.33 -7.74 5.87
N ASP A 269 -13.74 -7.54 7.05
CA ASP A 269 -14.21 -6.54 8.03
C ASP A 269 -14.27 -5.11 7.44
N LEU A 270 -13.28 -4.75 6.59
CA LEU A 270 -13.28 -3.45 5.92
C LEU A 270 -14.47 -3.32 4.97
N TYR A 271 -14.75 -4.35 4.17
CA TYR A 271 -15.84 -4.32 3.18
C TYR A 271 -17.21 -4.37 3.87
N GLU A 272 -17.38 -5.14 4.94
CA GLU A 272 -18.61 -5.20 5.72
C GLU A 272 -18.89 -3.91 6.49
N SER A 273 -17.85 -3.28 7.04
CA SER A 273 -17.96 -2.04 7.80
C SER A 273 -18.03 -0.78 6.95
N SER A 274 -17.87 -0.88 5.62
CA SER A 274 -17.98 0.25 4.70
C SER A 274 -19.45 0.58 4.49
N PRO A 275 -20.03 1.60 5.18
CA PRO A 275 -21.40 2.01 4.87
C PRO A 275 -21.41 2.58 3.46
N SER A 276 -22.38 2.20 2.67
CA SER A 276 -22.70 2.80 1.36
C SER A 276 -23.00 4.32 1.43
N ASN A 277 -22.95 4.91 2.62
CA ASN A 277 -23.19 6.32 2.91
C ASN A 277 -22.29 6.77 4.07
N MET A 278 -21.01 7.05 3.82
CA MET A 278 -20.25 7.92 4.73
C MET A 278 -20.72 9.35 4.51
N GLY A 279 -21.60 9.82 5.41
CA GLY A 279 -22.23 11.14 5.37
C GLY A 279 -21.23 12.29 5.19
N ASP A 280 -21.71 13.25 4.47
CA ASP A 280 -21.06 14.43 3.92
C ASP A 280 -20.67 15.49 4.97
N GLN A 281 -19.65 15.24 5.79
CA GLN A 281 -19.06 16.33 6.56
C GLN A 281 -17.91 16.95 5.77
N LYS A 282 -18.08 18.23 5.37
CA LYS A 282 -16.98 19.06 4.86
C LYS A 282 -15.93 19.27 5.95
N TYR A 283 -14.67 19.31 5.55
CA TYR A 283 -13.60 19.66 6.47
C TYR A 283 -13.71 21.13 6.84
N THR A 284 -14.12 21.41 8.07
CA THR A 284 -13.99 22.70 8.73
C THR A 284 -13.11 22.52 9.95
N ARG A 285 -11.90 23.07 9.91
CA ARG A 285 -11.05 23.13 11.09
C ARG A 285 -11.69 24.13 12.06
N GLN A 286 -11.95 23.69 13.28
CA GLN A 286 -12.22 24.61 14.36
C GLN A 286 -10.88 25.23 14.76
N ASP A 287 -10.78 26.55 14.72
CA ASP A 287 -9.61 27.34 15.13
C ASP A 287 -9.32 27.17 16.62
#